data_7333813985c617e0ed202f97f9594915
#
_entry.id   7333813985c617e0ed202f97f9594915
#
_cell.length_a   1.000
_cell.length_b   1.000
_cell.length_c   1.000
_cell.angle_alpha   90.00
_cell.angle_beta   90.00
_cell.angle_gamma   90.00
#
_symmetry.space_group_name_H-M   'P 1'
#
loop_
_entity.id
_entity.type
_entity.pdbx_description
1 polymer ?
#
loop_
_entity_poly.entity_id
_entity_poly.type
_entity_poly.pdbx_seq_one_letter_code
_entity_poly.pdbx_strand_id
1 'polypeptide(L)'
;MFYLAGSNQRDIKQLNRNVVMKLLFTSPLLSRSDLTRLTGLTAMTITNIVSELMDAGLVVEYKESNPKEPSGVGRRPGLLELAPKSPVLCGVYISRHRFSMIISDLKARQLFWEEQAYPETLTVEWLYQKLMDSYRRLEQRCLTSQRRILCVGIVSIGPVDTQQGIILNPPNFQGLRDLPVCRWMEEIAGVDAY
;
A
#
# COMPACT_ATOMS: atom_id res chain seq x y z
N MET A 1 -1.04 28.41 15.50
CA MET A 1 0.05 28.17 16.46
C MET A 1 0.27 26.65 16.46
N PHE A 2 1.26 26.17 15.69
CA PHE A 2 1.53 24.73 15.59
C PHE A 2 2.35 24.34 16.83
N TYR A 3 1.78 23.49 17.68
CA TYR A 3 2.53 22.82 18.74
C TYR A 3 3.49 21.83 18.08
N LEU A 4 4.78 22.11 18.13
CA LEU A 4 5.82 21.10 17.91
C LEU A 4 5.78 20.15 19.10
N ALA A 5 4.99 19.09 19.01
CA ALA A 5 5.13 17.97 19.91
C ALA A 5 6.56 17.44 19.74
N GLY A 6 7.29 17.27 20.84
CA GLY A 6 8.65 16.74 20.80
C GLY A 6 8.65 15.38 20.11
N SER A 7 9.31 15.31 18.94
CA SER A 7 9.44 14.05 18.20
C SER A 7 10.28 13.09 19.02
N ASN A 8 9.71 11.96 19.42
CA ASN A 8 10.48 10.93 20.09
C ASN A 8 11.38 10.19 19.06
N GLN A 9 12.33 9.42 19.54
CA GLN A 9 13.25 8.65 18.65
C GLN A 9 12.51 7.73 17.66
N ARG A 10 11.32 7.25 18.03
CA ARG A 10 10.50 6.39 17.14
C ARG A 10 9.92 7.18 15.99
N ASP A 11 9.45 8.40 16.23
CA ASP A 11 8.88 9.27 15.20
C ASP A 11 9.94 9.68 14.18
N ILE A 12 11.14 10.01 14.63
CA ILE A 12 12.29 10.34 13.79
C ILE A 12 12.67 9.13 12.92
N LYS A 13 12.73 7.93 13.52
CA LYS A 13 13.05 6.70 12.78
C LYS A 13 12.00 6.43 11.70
N GLN A 14 10.71 6.58 12.04
CA GLN A 14 9.62 6.37 11.09
C GLN A 14 9.66 7.41 9.95
N LEU A 15 9.91 8.68 10.29
CA LEU A 15 10.06 9.73 9.29
C LEU A 15 11.21 9.43 8.30
N ASN A 16 12.38 9.06 8.82
CA ASN A 16 13.53 8.69 8.00
C ASN A 16 13.23 7.51 7.07
N ARG A 17 12.56 6.48 7.61
CA ARG A 17 12.11 5.32 6.81
C ARG A 17 11.14 5.73 5.70
N ASN A 18 10.19 6.61 5.99
CA ASN A 18 9.24 7.12 5.00
C ASN A 18 9.93 7.90 3.88
N VAL A 19 10.94 8.73 4.21
CA VAL A 19 11.72 9.47 3.22
C VAL A 19 12.49 8.52 2.29
N VAL A 20 13.16 7.51 2.85
CA VAL A 20 13.89 6.49 2.06
C VAL A 20 12.93 5.73 1.17
N MET A 21 11.78 5.27 1.71
CA MET A 21 10.75 4.59 0.90
C MET A 21 10.25 5.48 -0.23
N LYS A 22 9.94 6.75 0.04
CA LYS A 22 9.47 7.68 -0.99
C LYS A 22 10.47 7.81 -2.14
N LEU A 23 11.77 7.90 -1.85
CA LEU A 23 12.81 7.94 -2.88
C LEU A 23 12.85 6.66 -3.72
N LEU A 24 12.76 5.50 -3.09
CA LEU A 24 12.72 4.20 -3.79
C LEU A 24 11.44 4.01 -4.63
N PHE A 25 10.32 4.64 -4.25
CA PHE A 25 9.10 4.67 -5.05
C PHE A 25 9.23 5.53 -6.30
N THR A 26 9.86 6.70 -6.15
CA THR A 26 9.92 7.71 -7.21
C THR A 26 11.10 7.54 -8.15
N SER A 27 12.11 6.77 -7.76
CA SER A 27 13.33 6.54 -8.54
C SER A 27 13.49 5.05 -8.85
N PRO A 28 13.81 4.68 -10.08
CA PRO A 28 13.85 3.29 -10.50
C PRO A 28 14.97 2.48 -9.81
N LEU A 29 16.13 3.07 -9.61
CA LEU A 29 17.30 2.44 -9.02
C LEU A 29 18.11 3.49 -8.24
N LEU A 30 18.43 3.20 -6.98
CA LEU A 30 19.28 4.06 -6.13
C LEU A 30 20.27 3.19 -5.36
N SER A 31 21.51 3.67 -5.24
CA SER A 31 22.48 3.07 -4.33
C SER A 31 22.31 3.60 -2.89
N ARG A 32 22.89 2.89 -1.90
CA ARG A 32 22.94 3.39 -0.51
C ARG A 32 23.64 4.75 -0.42
N SER A 33 24.65 5.00 -1.25
CA SER A 33 25.35 6.31 -1.33
C SER A 33 24.43 7.41 -1.90
N ASP A 34 23.59 7.10 -2.90
CA ASP A 34 22.61 8.05 -3.40
C ASP A 34 21.58 8.40 -2.32
N LEU A 35 21.07 7.41 -1.61
CA LEU A 35 20.16 7.63 -0.49
C LEU A 35 20.80 8.50 0.59
N THR A 36 22.07 8.27 0.95
CA THR A 36 22.82 9.08 1.90
C THR A 36 22.89 10.53 1.42
N ARG A 37 23.27 10.75 0.17
CA ARG A 37 23.39 12.08 -0.44
C ARG A 37 22.06 12.82 -0.53
N LEU A 38 20.98 12.12 -0.92
CA LEU A 38 19.66 12.72 -1.12
C LEU A 38 18.91 13.03 0.18
N THR A 39 19.14 12.22 1.22
CA THR A 39 18.45 12.38 2.52
C THR A 39 19.23 13.18 3.53
N GLY A 40 20.56 13.29 3.39
CA GLY A 40 21.46 13.84 4.42
C GLY A 40 21.65 12.94 5.64
N LEU A 41 21.10 11.73 5.63
CA LEU A 41 21.26 10.76 6.72
C LEU A 41 22.66 10.12 6.66
N THR A 42 23.13 9.63 7.81
CA THR A 42 24.43 8.92 7.85
C THR A 42 24.36 7.60 7.09
N ALA A 43 25.51 7.14 6.57
CA ALA A 43 25.60 5.85 5.87
C ALA A 43 25.13 4.67 6.75
N MET A 44 25.38 4.72 8.07
CA MET A 44 24.92 3.71 9.01
C MET A 44 23.39 3.71 9.11
N THR A 45 22.77 4.89 9.21
CA THR A 45 21.29 5.03 9.27
C THR A 45 20.66 4.47 8.00
N ILE A 46 21.20 4.81 6.82
CA ILE A 46 20.72 4.28 5.53
C ILE A 46 20.87 2.76 5.47
N THR A 47 22.02 2.23 5.90
CA THR A 47 22.27 0.77 5.93
C THR A 47 21.23 0.05 6.79
N ASN A 48 20.97 0.56 7.99
CA ASN A 48 19.97 -0.02 8.90
C ASN A 48 18.56 0.01 8.30
N ILE A 49 18.14 1.17 7.75
CA ILE A 49 16.82 1.29 7.12
C ILE A 49 16.68 0.35 5.93
N VAL A 50 17.69 0.30 5.05
CA VAL A 50 17.67 -0.59 3.88
C VAL A 50 17.61 -2.06 4.31
N SER A 51 18.37 -2.47 5.32
CA SER A 51 18.32 -3.84 5.85
C SER A 51 16.91 -4.18 6.37
N GLU A 52 16.31 -3.31 7.17
CA GLU A 52 14.93 -3.49 7.65
C GLU A 52 13.91 -3.63 6.48
N LEU A 53 14.09 -2.84 5.42
CA LEU A 53 13.22 -2.91 4.25
C LEU A 53 13.44 -4.18 3.42
N MET A 54 14.67 -4.67 3.35
CA MET A 54 15.00 -5.95 2.71
C MET A 54 14.44 -7.14 3.49
N ASP A 55 14.59 -7.13 4.82
CA ASP A 55 14.02 -8.15 5.72
C ASP A 55 12.49 -8.19 5.64
N ALA A 56 11.87 -7.02 5.45
CA ALA A 56 10.42 -6.92 5.22
C ALA A 56 9.97 -7.34 3.79
N GLY A 57 10.91 -7.66 2.90
CA GLY A 57 10.63 -8.05 1.51
C GLY A 57 10.13 -6.90 0.63
N LEU A 58 10.41 -5.65 1.02
CA LEU A 58 9.99 -4.47 0.28
C LEU A 58 11.01 -4.01 -0.75
N VAL A 59 12.29 -4.27 -0.50
CA VAL A 59 13.43 -3.82 -1.29
C VAL A 59 14.37 -5.00 -1.56
N VAL A 60 14.98 -5.01 -2.72
CA VAL A 60 16.04 -5.97 -3.09
C VAL A 60 17.21 -5.25 -3.75
N GLU A 61 18.36 -5.91 -3.78
CA GLU A 61 19.47 -5.46 -4.63
C GLU A 61 19.16 -5.84 -6.08
N TYR A 62 19.20 -4.83 -6.95
CA TYR A 62 19.01 -5.03 -8.38
C TYR A 62 20.11 -5.93 -8.94
N LYS A 63 19.70 -7.01 -9.60
CA LYS A 63 20.59 -7.89 -10.34
C LYS A 63 20.46 -7.61 -11.82
N GLU A 64 21.51 -7.08 -12.41
CA GLU A 64 21.59 -6.90 -13.86
C GLU A 64 21.49 -8.25 -14.56
N SER A 65 20.47 -8.46 -15.39
CA SER A 65 20.17 -9.74 -16.05
C SER A 65 21.21 -10.11 -17.11
N ASN A 66 22.09 -9.19 -17.50
CA ASN A 66 23.13 -9.41 -18.50
C ASN A 66 24.32 -8.50 -18.24
N PRO A 67 25.36 -8.94 -17.51
CA PRO A 67 26.58 -8.15 -17.34
C PRO A 67 27.32 -8.13 -18.68
N LYS A 68 26.99 -7.20 -19.56
CA LYS A 68 27.84 -6.86 -20.69
C LYS A 68 29.00 -6.05 -20.17
N GLU A 69 30.19 -6.68 -20.24
CA GLU A 69 31.55 -6.19 -20.01
C GLU A 69 32.02 -6.01 -18.55
N PRO A 70 33.25 -6.52 -18.26
CA PRO A 70 33.96 -6.21 -17.01
C PRO A 70 34.50 -4.78 -17.11
N SER A 71 33.71 -3.80 -16.69
CA SER A 71 34.18 -2.41 -16.64
C SER A 71 34.77 -2.10 -15.27
N GLY A 72 36.09 -1.93 -15.22
CA GLY A 72 36.79 -1.15 -14.22
C GLY A 72 37.00 -1.82 -12.85
N VAL A 73 38.16 -1.57 -12.27
CA VAL A 73 38.58 -1.92 -10.92
C VAL A 73 37.67 -1.20 -9.89
N GLY A 74 36.76 -1.93 -9.26
CA GLY A 74 35.93 -1.44 -8.17
C GLY A 74 34.61 -2.21 -8.05
N ARG A 75 34.18 -2.53 -6.82
CA ARG A 75 32.86 -3.15 -6.57
C ARG A 75 31.78 -2.13 -6.96
N ARG A 76 30.97 -2.45 -7.98
CA ARG A 76 29.82 -1.63 -8.35
C ARG A 76 28.93 -1.43 -7.11
N PRO A 77 28.48 -0.19 -6.81
CA PRO A 77 27.54 0.02 -5.72
C PRO A 77 26.28 -0.79 -5.98
N GLY A 78 25.84 -1.59 -4.99
CA GLY A 78 24.60 -2.33 -5.08
C GLY A 78 23.43 -1.37 -5.25
N LEU A 79 22.80 -1.39 -6.43
CA LEU A 79 21.59 -0.63 -6.70
C LEU A 79 20.42 -1.32 -6.01
N LEU A 80 19.48 -0.53 -5.52
CA LEU A 80 18.30 -0.97 -4.79
C LEU A 80 17.06 -0.71 -5.64
N GLU A 81 16.13 -1.65 -5.62
CA GLU A 81 14.82 -1.50 -6.23
C GLU A 81 13.74 -2.07 -5.30
N LEU A 82 12.49 -1.67 -5.55
CA LEU A 82 11.35 -2.33 -4.90
C LEU A 82 11.29 -3.79 -5.36
N ALA A 83 11.13 -4.70 -4.40
CA ALA A 83 11.11 -6.12 -4.68
C ALA A 83 10.02 -6.46 -5.73
N PRO A 84 10.33 -7.22 -6.79
CA PRO A 84 9.35 -7.60 -7.82
C PRO A 84 8.14 -8.34 -7.25
N LYS A 85 8.34 -9.12 -6.18
CA LYS A 85 7.29 -9.80 -5.41
C LYS A 85 6.96 -9.07 -4.11
N SER A 86 7.14 -7.74 -4.08
CA SER A 86 6.73 -6.94 -2.92
C SER A 86 5.27 -7.18 -2.57
N PRO A 87 4.90 -6.95 -1.30
CA PRO A 87 3.51 -6.91 -0.90
C PRO A 87 2.69 -5.95 -1.79
N VAL A 88 1.38 -6.13 -1.77
CA VAL A 88 0.43 -5.38 -2.58
C VAL A 88 -0.53 -4.60 -1.70
N LEU A 89 -1.22 -3.64 -2.29
CA LEU A 89 -2.25 -2.84 -1.66
C LEU A 89 -3.61 -3.23 -2.26
N CYS A 90 -4.63 -3.28 -1.41
CA CYS A 90 -6.01 -3.41 -1.85
C CYS A 90 -6.68 -2.04 -1.77
N GLY A 91 -7.29 -1.59 -2.85
CA GLY A 91 -8.13 -0.41 -2.89
C GLY A 91 -9.59 -0.81 -3.08
N VAL A 92 -10.49 -0.23 -2.31
CA VAL A 92 -11.94 -0.39 -2.44
C VAL A 92 -12.54 0.96 -2.76
N TYR A 93 -13.30 1.03 -3.84
CA TYR A 93 -14.05 2.24 -4.20
C TYR A 93 -15.55 1.95 -4.17
N ILE A 94 -16.28 2.65 -3.31
CA ILE A 94 -17.73 2.53 -3.14
C ILE A 94 -18.40 3.76 -3.76
N SER A 95 -19.11 3.57 -4.86
CA SER A 95 -19.87 4.60 -5.54
C SER A 95 -21.39 4.42 -5.33
N ARG A 96 -22.22 5.22 -6.01
CA ARG A 96 -23.70 5.12 -5.91
C ARG A 96 -24.28 3.90 -6.60
N HIS A 97 -23.61 3.36 -7.60
CA HIS A 97 -24.19 2.33 -8.48
C HIS A 97 -23.39 1.02 -8.47
N ARG A 98 -22.19 1.04 -7.94
CA ARG A 98 -21.27 -0.08 -7.92
C ARG A 98 -20.18 0.12 -6.88
N PHE A 99 -19.51 -0.96 -6.53
CA PHE A 99 -18.20 -0.87 -5.93
C PHE A 99 -17.15 -1.50 -6.87
N SER A 100 -15.92 -1.07 -6.72
CA SER A 100 -14.77 -1.66 -7.40
C SER A 100 -13.70 -2.00 -6.38
N MET A 101 -12.96 -3.07 -6.64
CA MET A 101 -11.85 -3.49 -5.82
C MET A 101 -10.63 -3.70 -6.70
N ILE A 102 -9.50 -3.16 -6.30
CA ILE A 102 -8.25 -3.16 -7.06
C ILE A 102 -7.12 -3.69 -6.19
N ILE A 103 -6.27 -4.52 -6.78
CA ILE A 103 -4.97 -4.86 -6.22
C ILE A 103 -3.90 -4.13 -7.02
N SER A 104 -3.06 -3.39 -6.34
CA SER A 104 -1.92 -2.69 -6.95
C SER A 104 -0.60 -3.08 -6.29
N ASP A 105 0.48 -2.99 -7.05
CA ASP A 105 1.81 -3.04 -6.46
C ASP A 105 2.13 -1.71 -5.74
N LEU A 106 3.28 -1.68 -5.07
CA LEU A 106 3.74 -0.49 -4.35
C LEU A 106 4.04 0.71 -5.28
N LYS A 107 4.12 0.52 -6.59
CA LYS A 107 4.24 1.60 -7.59
C LYS A 107 2.89 2.03 -8.16
N ALA A 108 1.80 1.65 -7.51
CA ALA A 108 0.42 1.90 -7.93
C ALA A 108 0.07 1.33 -9.32
N ARG A 109 0.84 0.33 -9.80
CA ARG A 109 0.45 -0.38 -11.02
C ARG A 109 -0.63 -1.39 -10.68
N GLN A 110 -1.73 -1.32 -11.42
CA GLN A 110 -2.84 -2.26 -11.28
C GLN A 110 -2.40 -3.68 -11.66
N LEU A 111 -2.66 -4.62 -10.77
CA LEU A 111 -2.39 -6.05 -10.99
C LEU A 111 -3.68 -6.81 -11.24
N PHE A 112 -4.68 -6.59 -10.41
CA PHE A 112 -6.00 -7.22 -10.50
C PHE A 112 -7.07 -6.18 -10.24
N TRP A 113 -8.25 -6.41 -10.80
CA TRP A 113 -9.38 -5.53 -10.63
C TRP A 113 -10.68 -6.32 -10.76
N GLU A 114 -11.67 -5.95 -9.95
CA GLU A 114 -13.05 -6.42 -10.02
C GLU A 114 -14.00 -5.25 -9.82
N GLU A 115 -15.14 -5.34 -10.45
CA GLU A 115 -16.23 -4.37 -10.28
C GLU A 115 -17.55 -5.13 -10.14
N GLN A 116 -18.41 -4.65 -9.24
CA GLN A 116 -19.70 -5.22 -8.99
C GLN A 116 -20.77 -4.11 -8.99
N ALA A 117 -21.68 -4.16 -9.94
CA ALA A 117 -22.86 -3.32 -9.96
C ALA A 117 -23.82 -3.72 -8.83
N TYR A 118 -24.52 -2.72 -8.27
CA TYR A 118 -25.53 -2.98 -7.25
C TYR A 118 -26.81 -3.56 -7.87
N PRO A 119 -27.55 -4.37 -7.13
CA PRO A 119 -28.88 -4.81 -7.51
C PRO A 119 -29.88 -3.63 -7.46
N GLU A 120 -31.04 -3.86 -7.99
CA GLU A 120 -32.13 -2.89 -7.94
C GLU A 120 -32.50 -2.52 -6.49
N THR A 121 -32.41 -3.46 -5.58
CA THR A 121 -32.54 -3.24 -4.13
C THR A 121 -31.24 -3.60 -3.43
N LEU A 122 -30.48 -2.59 -2.98
CA LEU A 122 -29.23 -2.78 -2.27
C LEU A 122 -29.48 -2.89 -0.76
N THR A 123 -28.96 -3.93 -0.11
CA THR A 123 -28.99 -4.09 1.34
C THR A 123 -27.59 -4.08 1.93
N VAL A 124 -27.50 -3.84 3.24
CA VAL A 124 -26.23 -3.87 3.98
C VAL A 124 -25.58 -5.25 3.88
N GLU A 125 -26.39 -6.32 4.06
CA GLU A 125 -25.94 -7.71 4.01
C GLU A 125 -25.38 -8.06 2.63
N TRP A 126 -26.06 -7.61 1.57
CA TRP A 126 -25.62 -7.84 0.19
C TRP A 126 -24.27 -7.15 -0.06
N LEU A 127 -24.15 -5.90 0.37
CA LEU A 127 -22.90 -5.14 0.18
C LEU A 127 -21.74 -5.81 0.92
N TYR A 128 -21.92 -6.12 2.20
CA TYR A 128 -20.93 -6.80 3.01
C TYR A 128 -20.49 -8.12 2.38
N GLN A 129 -21.47 -8.97 2.00
CA GLN A 129 -21.18 -10.29 1.41
C GLN A 129 -20.41 -10.16 0.10
N LYS A 130 -20.77 -9.18 -0.75
CA LYS A 130 -20.10 -9.00 -2.04
C LYS A 130 -18.71 -8.39 -1.91
N LEU A 131 -18.47 -7.52 -0.95
CA LEU A 131 -17.13 -7.06 -0.61
C LEU A 131 -16.25 -8.25 -0.16
N MET A 132 -16.76 -9.09 0.71
CA MET A 132 -16.07 -10.29 1.17
C MET A 132 -15.76 -11.27 0.02
N ASP A 133 -16.73 -11.57 -0.84
CA ASP A 133 -16.55 -12.48 -1.98
C ASP A 133 -15.49 -11.95 -2.95
N SER A 134 -15.52 -10.65 -3.28
CA SER A 134 -14.55 -10.01 -4.17
C SER A 134 -13.15 -10.00 -3.55
N TYR A 135 -13.04 -9.65 -2.27
CA TYR A 135 -11.76 -9.68 -1.57
C TYR A 135 -11.12 -11.07 -1.59
N ARG A 136 -11.88 -12.12 -1.24
CA ARG A 136 -11.39 -13.50 -1.23
C ARG A 136 -10.89 -13.98 -2.59
N ARG A 137 -11.59 -13.61 -3.67
CA ARG A 137 -11.13 -13.93 -5.03
C ARG A 137 -9.83 -13.23 -5.38
N LEU A 138 -9.71 -11.95 -5.05
CA LEU A 138 -8.49 -11.17 -5.30
C LEU A 138 -7.33 -11.62 -4.41
N GLU A 139 -7.58 -11.91 -3.15
CA GLU A 139 -6.59 -12.47 -2.22
C GLU A 139 -6.03 -13.80 -2.73
N GLN A 140 -6.89 -14.70 -3.21
CA GLN A 140 -6.45 -15.98 -3.79
C GLN A 140 -5.53 -15.79 -4.99
N ARG A 141 -5.79 -14.77 -5.83
CA ARG A 141 -4.90 -14.41 -6.95
C ARG A 141 -3.57 -13.85 -6.45
N CYS A 142 -3.57 -13.06 -5.36
CA CYS A 142 -2.35 -12.58 -4.73
C CYS A 142 -1.51 -13.72 -4.17
N LEU A 143 -2.13 -14.66 -3.45
CA LEU A 143 -1.46 -15.85 -2.89
C LEU A 143 -0.85 -16.72 -3.98
N THR A 144 -1.56 -16.98 -5.08
CA THR A 144 -1.04 -17.70 -6.25
C THR A 144 0.20 -17.00 -6.83
N SER A 145 0.24 -15.68 -6.79
CA SER A 145 1.38 -14.85 -7.21
C SER A 145 2.46 -14.68 -6.13
N GLN A 146 2.34 -15.37 -5.00
CA GLN A 146 3.23 -15.28 -3.83
C GLN A 146 3.35 -13.84 -3.29
N ARG A 147 2.24 -13.12 -3.25
CA ARG A 147 2.14 -11.75 -2.74
C ARG A 147 1.16 -11.71 -1.57
N ARG A 148 1.44 -10.86 -0.59
CA ARG A 148 0.52 -10.60 0.52
C ARG A 148 -0.06 -9.19 0.40
N ILE A 149 -1.29 -9.02 0.80
CA ILE A 149 -1.93 -7.71 0.92
C ILE A 149 -1.43 -7.07 2.23
N LEU A 150 -0.97 -5.81 2.17
CA LEU A 150 -0.46 -5.07 3.33
C LEU A 150 -1.57 -4.37 4.10
N CYS A 151 -2.45 -3.71 3.39
CA CYS A 151 -3.56 -2.95 3.95
C CYS A 151 -4.64 -2.75 2.91
N VAL A 152 -5.80 -2.26 3.35
CA VAL A 152 -6.92 -1.88 2.49
C VAL A 152 -7.12 -0.36 2.57
N GLY A 153 -7.10 0.32 1.42
CA GLY A 153 -7.52 1.72 1.30
C GLY A 153 -8.94 1.81 0.79
N ILE A 154 -9.78 2.63 1.40
CA ILE A 154 -11.19 2.76 1.04
C ILE A 154 -11.48 4.19 0.59
N VAL A 155 -12.08 4.31 -0.57
CA VAL A 155 -12.62 5.56 -1.10
C VAL A 155 -14.12 5.39 -1.28
N SER A 156 -14.91 6.29 -0.74
CA SER A 156 -16.36 6.20 -0.83
C SER A 156 -17.03 7.54 -1.12
N ILE A 157 -18.31 7.45 -1.48
CA ILE A 157 -19.19 8.62 -1.49
C ILE A 157 -19.37 9.13 -0.05
N GLY A 158 -19.38 10.46 0.12
CA GLY A 158 -19.64 11.11 1.40
C GLY A 158 -21.11 11.39 1.69
N PRO A 159 -21.43 11.82 2.92
CA PRO A 159 -20.48 12.12 4.00
C PRO A 159 -19.88 10.88 4.67
N VAL A 160 -18.63 11.01 5.16
CA VAL A 160 -17.88 9.94 5.85
C VAL A 160 -17.32 10.47 7.17
N ASP A 161 -17.29 9.60 8.17
CA ASP A 161 -16.47 9.78 9.37
C ASP A 161 -15.15 9.04 9.15
N THR A 162 -14.09 9.79 8.83
CA THR A 162 -12.77 9.21 8.55
C THR A 162 -12.05 8.72 9.80
N GLN A 163 -12.45 9.15 11.01
CA GLN A 163 -11.86 8.67 12.25
C GLN A 163 -12.40 7.30 12.62
N GLN A 164 -13.70 7.07 12.38
CA GLN A 164 -14.36 5.81 12.66
C GLN A 164 -14.44 4.87 11.44
N GLY A 165 -14.10 5.37 10.23
CA GLY A 165 -14.18 4.60 8.99
C GLY A 165 -15.61 4.25 8.57
N ILE A 166 -16.55 5.19 8.80
CA ILE A 166 -18.00 4.98 8.59
C ILE A 166 -18.50 5.84 7.42
N ILE A 167 -19.21 5.24 6.48
CA ILE A 167 -20.04 5.97 5.52
C ILE A 167 -21.34 6.34 6.23
N LEU A 168 -21.61 7.63 6.44
CA LEU A 168 -22.72 8.08 7.28
C LEU A 168 -24.07 7.96 6.56
N ASN A 169 -24.48 9.00 5.87
CA ASN A 169 -25.77 9.05 5.17
C ASN A 169 -25.62 9.68 3.77
N PRO A 170 -25.01 8.94 2.82
CA PRO A 170 -24.80 9.47 1.47
C PRO A 170 -26.12 9.63 0.72
N PRO A 171 -26.34 10.76 0.03
CA PRO A 171 -27.55 10.97 -0.74
C PRO A 171 -27.63 10.00 -1.93
N ASN A 172 -28.84 9.52 -2.22
CA ASN A 172 -29.11 8.59 -3.33
C ASN A 172 -28.32 7.27 -3.24
N PHE A 173 -28.16 6.75 -2.02
CA PHE A 173 -27.51 5.46 -1.77
C PHE A 173 -28.51 4.44 -1.22
N GLN A 174 -29.71 4.41 -1.79
CA GLN A 174 -30.80 3.47 -1.48
C GLN A 174 -31.17 3.40 0.01
N GLY A 175 -30.96 4.50 0.76
CA GLY A 175 -31.26 4.57 2.20
C GLY A 175 -30.22 3.91 3.12
N LEU A 176 -29.14 3.37 2.56
CA LEU A 176 -28.04 2.83 3.34
C LEU A 176 -27.29 3.95 4.07
N ARG A 177 -27.02 3.73 5.36
CA ARG A 177 -26.37 4.69 6.25
C ARG A 177 -25.58 3.97 7.35
N ASP A 178 -24.69 4.70 7.97
CA ASP A 178 -23.90 4.26 9.13
C ASP A 178 -23.15 2.95 8.87
N LEU A 179 -22.54 2.85 7.66
CA LEU A 179 -21.84 1.64 7.21
C LEU A 179 -20.39 1.65 7.71
N PRO A 180 -19.99 0.78 8.64
CA PRO A 180 -18.64 0.73 9.19
C PRO A 180 -17.67 -0.02 8.26
N VAL A 181 -17.45 0.55 7.06
CA VAL A 181 -16.75 -0.13 5.96
C VAL A 181 -15.29 -0.44 6.25
N CYS A 182 -14.59 0.39 7.04
CA CYS A 182 -13.23 0.08 7.46
C CYS A 182 -13.22 -1.17 8.35
N ARG A 183 -14.08 -1.21 9.37
CA ARG A 183 -14.21 -2.37 10.25
C ARG A 183 -14.58 -3.64 9.48
N TRP A 184 -15.51 -3.55 8.53
CA TRP A 184 -15.84 -4.71 7.68
C TRP A 184 -14.63 -5.22 6.92
N MET A 185 -13.87 -4.31 6.30
CA MET A 185 -12.69 -4.71 5.54
C MET A 185 -11.57 -5.23 6.43
N GLU A 186 -11.40 -4.72 7.65
CA GLU A 186 -10.47 -5.27 8.64
C GLU A 186 -10.85 -6.71 9.05
N GLU A 187 -12.15 -6.95 9.31
CA GLU A 187 -12.67 -8.27 9.64
C GLU A 187 -12.51 -9.27 8.47
N ILE A 188 -12.74 -8.80 7.23
CA ILE A 188 -12.62 -9.62 6.01
C ILE A 188 -11.16 -9.93 5.68
N ALA A 189 -10.29 -8.92 5.78
CA ALA A 189 -8.93 -8.96 5.25
C ALA A 189 -7.88 -9.38 6.29
N GLY A 190 -8.16 -9.21 7.58
CA GLY A 190 -7.20 -9.46 8.66
C GLY A 190 -6.01 -8.50 8.64
N VAL A 191 -6.12 -7.35 7.98
CA VAL A 191 -5.13 -6.27 7.91
C VAL A 191 -5.83 -4.93 8.11
N ASP A 192 -5.06 -3.89 8.44
CA ASP A 192 -5.60 -2.55 8.66
C ASP A 192 -6.33 -2.00 7.42
N ALA A 193 -7.46 -1.31 7.65
CA ALA A 193 -8.23 -0.59 6.63
C ALA A 193 -8.37 0.90 6.96
N TYR A 194 -8.25 1.76 5.93
CA TYR A 194 -8.22 3.22 6.06
C TYR A 194 -9.19 3.90 5.08
#